data_5da9fdc5be4dcad272f728fad281036f
#
_entry.id   5da9fdc5be4dcad272f728fad281036f
#
_cell.length_a   1.000
_cell.length_b   1.000
_cell.length_c   1.000
_cell.angle_alpha   90.00
_cell.angle_beta   90.00
_cell.angle_gamma   90.00
#
_symmetry.space_group_name_H-M   'P 1'
#
loop_
_entity.id
_entity.type
_entity.pdbx_description
1 polymer ?
#
loop_
_entity_poly.entity_id
_entity_poly.type
_entity_poly.pdbx_seq_one_letter_code
_entity_poly.pdbx_strand_id
1 'polypeptide(L)'
;MTNTIYMNNAATGWPKFDSSLQAMSESLRNGVMSANRDSIGIEDAQTMIFNLRTMLGNMMHAKEPHEIILTPSDTIAINMILHGMDWHFGDIILVDDMAHNAAARPTWRLIVDEMVQVSYIHDADDVRKAIHRKGFNKVKACICTHASNVTGDVMDIEAIGEVCKDNDILFILDAAQSLGVVDVDVEKVHASAVAFAGHKVLNGPQGTGGFYLRKGFDIKPSLWGGTGNESVSIDPSTVYPDSFEVGTPAMHDLIGLYYAVKEIEERLGRDLYARKLRELGQHAYDALSALPNVILYGDERKQTPVVSFNVKGYLASEVGAHLGKYGIVCRTGVHCAGLAHKRLGTIDAYGGTVRVSFGWFNSAEHITTLVDALKELPIK
;
A
#
# COMPACT_ATOMS: atom_id res chain seq x y z
N MET A 1 27.83 -5.69 -17.33
CA MET A 1 26.59 -5.15 -16.77
C MET A 1 26.96 -4.61 -15.40
N THR A 2 26.81 -3.32 -15.15
CA THR A 2 26.97 -2.76 -13.82
C THR A 2 25.99 -3.46 -12.88
N ASN A 3 26.49 -3.99 -11.76
CA ASN A 3 25.68 -4.73 -10.79
C ASN A 3 24.69 -3.74 -10.18
N THR A 4 23.44 -3.71 -10.68
CA THR A 4 22.42 -2.77 -10.22
C THR A 4 21.94 -3.17 -8.82
N ILE A 5 22.09 -2.26 -7.86
CA ILE A 5 21.58 -2.42 -6.51
C ILE A 5 20.23 -1.71 -6.40
N TYR A 6 19.14 -2.48 -6.43
CA TYR A 6 17.80 -1.93 -6.40
C TYR A 6 17.31 -1.71 -4.96
N MET A 7 17.17 -0.44 -4.59
CA MET A 7 16.68 0.01 -3.28
C MET A 7 15.42 0.89 -3.41
N ASN A 8 14.52 0.55 -4.34
CA ASN A 8 13.28 1.30 -4.55
C ASN A 8 12.03 0.41 -4.45
N ASN A 9 12.06 -0.57 -3.53
CA ASN A 9 10.98 -1.56 -3.38
C ASN A 9 9.66 -0.95 -2.90
N ALA A 10 9.66 0.17 -2.20
CA ALA A 10 8.45 0.91 -1.84
C ALA A 10 7.73 1.56 -3.05
N ALA A 11 8.38 1.67 -4.21
CA ALA A 11 7.73 2.02 -5.46
C ALA A 11 7.14 0.78 -6.14
N THR A 12 7.93 -0.29 -6.29
CA THR A 12 7.52 -1.62 -6.74
C THR A 12 8.57 -2.63 -6.29
N GLY A 13 8.16 -3.79 -5.81
CA GLY A 13 9.08 -4.88 -5.43
C GLY A 13 9.86 -5.38 -6.66
N TRP A 14 11.18 -5.47 -6.57
CA TRP A 14 12.04 -6.00 -7.64
C TRP A 14 13.38 -6.49 -7.05
N PRO A 15 13.94 -7.60 -7.57
CA PRO A 15 13.40 -8.54 -8.56
C PRO A 15 12.09 -9.20 -8.10
N LYS A 16 11.32 -9.70 -9.08
CA LYS A 16 10.17 -10.57 -8.79
C LYS A 16 10.65 -11.98 -8.49
N PHE A 17 9.84 -12.76 -7.74
CA PHE A 17 10.12 -14.18 -7.53
C PHE A 17 10.04 -14.94 -8.84
N ASP A 18 10.96 -15.89 -9.07
CA ASP A 18 10.99 -16.71 -10.27
C ASP A 18 9.70 -17.53 -10.44
N SER A 19 9.13 -18.02 -9.34
CA SER A 19 7.83 -18.72 -9.33
C SER A 19 6.71 -17.87 -9.92
N SER A 20 6.65 -16.58 -9.58
CA SER A 20 5.68 -15.63 -10.14
C SER A 20 5.92 -15.39 -11.64
N LEU A 21 7.16 -15.14 -12.05
CA LEU A 21 7.51 -14.87 -13.46
C LEU A 21 7.25 -16.09 -14.34
N GLN A 22 7.60 -17.27 -13.87
CA GLN A 22 7.37 -18.52 -14.60
C GLN A 22 5.87 -18.77 -14.78
N ALA A 23 5.08 -18.67 -13.72
CA ALA A 23 3.63 -18.88 -13.78
C ALA A 23 2.95 -17.88 -14.73
N MET A 24 3.34 -16.60 -14.73
CA MET A 24 2.86 -15.61 -15.70
C MET A 24 3.20 -16.00 -17.14
N SER A 25 4.44 -16.38 -17.38
CA SER A 25 4.89 -16.80 -18.73
C SER A 25 4.14 -18.03 -19.22
N GLU A 26 3.93 -19.03 -18.37
CA GLU A 26 3.18 -20.24 -18.68
C GLU A 26 1.71 -19.94 -18.97
N SER A 27 1.07 -19.07 -18.14
CA SER A 27 -0.32 -18.68 -18.34
C SER A 27 -0.54 -17.95 -19.68
N LEU A 28 0.41 -17.13 -20.10
CA LEU A 28 0.37 -16.45 -21.41
C LEU A 28 0.54 -17.42 -22.59
N ARG A 29 1.37 -18.44 -22.43
CA ARG A 29 1.62 -19.45 -23.50
C ARG A 29 0.50 -20.45 -23.64
N ASN A 30 -0.09 -20.87 -22.51
CA ASN A 30 -1.06 -21.98 -22.47
C ASN A 30 -2.50 -21.50 -22.58
N GLY A 31 -2.74 -20.19 -22.52
CA GLY A 31 -4.07 -19.58 -22.57
C GLY A 31 -4.85 -19.82 -21.29
N VAL A 32 -4.80 -18.87 -20.35
CA VAL A 32 -5.65 -18.89 -19.16
C VAL A 32 -6.92 -18.11 -19.46
N MET A 33 -8.06 -18.75 -19.23
CA MET A 33 -9.35 -18.08 -19.35
C MET A 33 -9.70 -17.29 -18.08
N SER A 34 -10.63 -16.34 -18.21
CA SER A 34 -11.16 -15.59 -17.06
C SER A 34 -11.83 -16.52 -16.06
N ALA A 35 -11.56 -16.34 -14.80
CA ALA A 35 -12.16 -17.12 -13.71
C ALA A 35 -13.71 -17.01 -13.64
N ASN A 36 -14.29 -15.98 -14.29
CA ASN A 36 -15.71 -15.69 -14.26
C ASN A 36 -16.47 -16.22 -15.48
N ARG A 37 -15.90 -17.14 -16.26
CA ARG A 37 -16.55 -17.69 -17.47
C ARG A 37 -16.59 -19.20 -17.39
N ASP A 38 -17.78 -19.77 -17.47
CA ASP A 38 -17.98 -21.20 -17.56
C ASP A 38 -17.33 -21.75 -18.84
N SER A 39 -16.20 -22.43 -18.69
CA SER A 39 -15.63 -23.22 -19.77
C SER A 39 -14.85 -24.41 -19.19
N ILE A 40 -14.80 -25.49 -19.98
CA ILE A 40 -14.04 -26.69 -19.62
C ILE A 40 -12.56 -26.35 -19.50
N GLY A 41 -11.93 -26.61 -18.35
CA GLY A 41 -10.52 -26.34 -18.07
C GLY A 41 -10.24 -25.09 -17.22
N ILE A 42 -11.26 -24.44 -16.67
CA ILE A 42 -11.14 -23.21 -15.85
C ILE A 42 -10.96 -23.51 -14.35
N GLU A 43 -11.24 -24.72 -13.91
CA GLU A 43 -11.24 -25.07 -12.48
C GLU A 43 -9.96 -24.62 -11.78
N ASP A 44 -8.81 -24.71 -12.46
CA ASP A 44 -7.52 -24.27 -11.91
C ASP A 44 -7.45 -22.76 -11.68
N ALA A 45 -7.96 -21.93 -12.60
CA ALA A 45 -7.92 -20.47 -12.47
C ALA A 45 -8.87 -19.98 -11.37
N GLN A 46 -10.06 -20.53 -11.28
CA GLN A 46 -11.03 -20.21 -10.20
C GLN A 46 -10.46 -20.60 -8.84
N THR A 47 -9.87 -21.79 -8.75
CA THR A 47 -9.22 -22.28 -7.54
C THR A 47 -8.05 -21.39 -7.13
N MET A 48 -7.21 -20.96 -8.09
CA MET A 48 -6.09 -20.04 -7.80
C MET A 48 -6.58 -18.69 -7.25
N ILE A 49 -7.62 -18.12 -7.85
CA ILE A 49 -8.19 -16.84 -7.39
C ILE A 49 -8.83 -16.98 -6.02
N PHE A 50 -9.56 -18.07 -5.76
CA PHE A 50 -10.11 -18.36 -4.45
C PHE A 50 -9.01 -18.51 -3.39
N ASN A 51 -7.94 -19.25 -3.70
CA ASN A 51 -6.80 -19.43 -2.82
C ASN A 51 -6.04 -18.12 -2.59
N LEU A 52 -5.89 -17.28 -3.63
CA LEU A 52 -5.30 -15.94 -3.49
C LEU A 52 -6.09 -15.08 -2.49
N ARG A 53 -7.43 -15.04 -2.62
CA ARG A 53 -8.30 -14.32 -1.68
C ARG A 53 -8.15 -14.88 -0.26
N THR A 54 -8.11 -16.21 -0.13
CA THR A 54 -7.93 -16.88 1.16
C THR A 54 -6.59 -16.48 1.80
N MET A 55 -5.49 -16.51 1.06
CA MET A 55 -4.18 -16.12 1.59
C MET A 55 -4.14 -14.63 1.96
N LEU A 56 -4.66 -13.75 1.11
CA LEU A 56 -4.75 -12.32 1.40
C LEU A 56 -5.66 -12.03 2.61
N GLY A 57 -6.79 -12.73 2.70
CA GLY A 57 -7.68 -12.67 3.85
C GLY A 57 -6.98 -13.11 5.14
N ASN A 58 -6.24 -14.21 5.11
CA ASN A 58 -5.46 -14.69 6.25
C ASN A 58 -4.36 -13.69 6.68
N MET A 59 -3.78 -12.94 5.74
CA MET A 59 -2.83 -11.87 6.08
C MET A 59 -3.48 -10.71 6.83
N MET A 60 -4.78 -10.54 6.70
CA MET A 60 -5.56 -9.45 7.32
C MET A 60 -6.48 -9.97 8.44
N HIS A 61 -6.43 -11.25 8.77
CA HIS A 61 -7.32 -11.92 9.71
C HIS A 61 -8.82 -11.79 9.33
N ALA A 62 -9.11 -11.66 8.03
CA ALA A 62 -10.47 -11.63 7.50
C ALA A 62 -11.14 -13.01 7.64
N LYS A 63 -12.46 -13.02 7.83
CA LYS A 63 -13.20 -14.25 8.09
C LYS A 63 -13.46 -15.08 6.85
N GLU A 64 -13.74 -14.39 5.74
CA GLU A 64 -14.21 -15.01 4.52
C GLU A 64 -13.45 -14.53 3.29
N PRO A 65 -13.08 -15.42 2.35
CA PRO A 65 -12.36 -15.03 1.14
C PRO A 65 -13.11 -14.01 0.27
N HIS A 66 -14.45 -14.03 0.27
CA HIS A 66 -15.26 -13.09 -0.53
C HIS A 66 -15.26 -11.65 0.01
N GLU A 67 -14.73 -11.42 1.22
CA GLU A 67 -14.47 -10.07 1.73
C GLU A 67 -13.27 -9.40 1.04
N ILE A 68 -12.49 -10.14 0.22
CA ILE A 68 -11.37 -9.62 -0.53
C ILE A 68 -11.79 -9.35 -1.98
N ILE A 69 -11.75 -8.11 -2.39
CA ILE A 69 -12.02 -7.65 -3.75
C ILE A 69 -10.69 -7.36 -4.44
N LEU A 70 -10.48 -7.90 -5.63
CA LEU A 70 -9.27 -7.71 -6.42
C LEU A 70 -9.43 -6.53 -7.37
N THR A 71 -8.43 -5.67 -7.44
CA THR A 71 -8.43 -4.47 -8.30
C THR A 71 -7.08 -4.33 -9.00
N PRO A 72 -7.01 -3.54 -10.10
CA PRO A 72 -5.75 -3.28 -10.78
C PRO A 72 -4.68 -2.56 -9.94
N SER A 73 -5.08 -1.90 -8.85
CA SER A 73 -4.14 -1.20 -7.95
C SER A 73 -4.82 -0.78 -6.65
N ASP A 74 -4.04 -0.55 -5.62
CA ASP A 74 -4.44 0.12 -4.39
C ASP A 74 -5.16 1.46 -4.64
N THR A 75 -4.68 2.27 -5.57
CA THR A 75 -5.33 3.55 -5.93
C THR A 75 -6.77 3.34 -6.41
N ILE A 76 -7.02 2.33 -7.25
CA ILE A 76 -8.38 1.99 -7.70
C ILE A 76 -9.21 1.49 -6.52
N ALA A 77 -8.65 0.65 -5.65
CA ALA A 77 -9.30 0.17 -4.44
C ALA A 77 -9.79 1.34 -3.56
N ILE A 78 -8.91 2.29 -3.23
CA ILE A 78 -9.27 3.46 -2.42
C ILE A 78 -10.35 4.33 -3.11
N ASN A 79 -10.25 4.52 -4.43
CA ASN A 79 -11.30 5.23 -5.18
C ASN A 79 -12.65 4.51 -5.09
N MET A 80 -12.68 3.18 -5.28
CA MET A 80 -13.91 2.39 -5.18
C MET A 80 -14.52 2.49 -3.79
N ILE A 81 -13.72 2.43 -2.73
CA ILE A 81 -14.19 2.58 -1.35
C ILE A 81 -14.77 3.98 -1.13
N LEU A 82 -13.99 5.03 -1.40
CA LEU A 82 -14.37 6.41 -1.08
C LEU A 82 -15.56 6.90 -1.91
N HIS A 83 -15.56 6.64 -3.22
CA HIS A 83 -16.64 7.07 -4.11
C HIS A 83 -17.85 6.12 -4.14
N GLY A 84 -17.70 4.91 -3.55
CA GLY A 84 -18.81 4.00 -3.30
C GLY A 84 -19.66 4.35 -2.08
N MET A 85 -19.13 5.18 -1.17
CA MET A 85 -19.85 5.63 0.03
C MET A 85 -20.93 6.66 -0.31
N ASP A 86 -22.00 6.67 0.46
CA ASP A 86 -23.13 7.59 0.30
C ASP A 86 -22.87 8.91 1.03
N TRP A 87 -22.11 9.83 0.40
CA TRP A 87 -21.73 11.12 0.98
C TRP A 87 -22.88 12.13 0.95
N HIS A 88 -22.95 12.99 1.98
CA HIS A 88 -23.90 14.08 2.07
C HIS A 88 -23.15 15.42 2.28
N PHE A 89 -23.81 16.50 1.88
CA PHE A 89 -23.32 17.84 2.10
C PHE A 89 -22.97 18.09 3.58
N GLY A 90 -21.72 18.47 3.81
CA GLY A 90 -21.21 18.76 5.16
C GLY A 90 -20.73 17.56 5.96
N ASP A 91 -20.79 16.33 5.39
CA ASP A 91 -20.06 15.18 5.96
C ASP A 91 -18.57 15.49 6.08
N ILE A 92 -17.93 14.90 7.07
CA ILE A 92 -16.50 15.11 7.33
C ILE A 92 -15.76 13.79 7.13
N ILE A 93 -14.67 13.84 6.36
CA ILE A 93 -13.66 12.78 6.29
C ILE A 93 -12.40 13.22 7.03
N LEU A 94 -11.89 12.37 7.90
CA LEU A 94 -10.59 12.51 8.53
C LEU A 94 -9.55 11.84 7.65
N VAL A 95 -8.43 12.50 7.41
CA VAL A 95 -7.33 12.01 6.56
C VAL A 95 -6.03 12.18 7.31
N ASP A 96 -5.18 11.15 7.35
CA ASP A 96 -3.88 11.31 7.97
C ASP A 96 -2.98 12.30 7.19
N ASP A 97 -2.15 13.03 7.91
CA ASP A 97 -1.28 14.06 7.34
C ASP A 97 -0.01 13.50 6.66
N MET A 98 0.16 12.18 6.71
CA MET A 98 1.18 11.43 5.95
C MET A 98 0.62 10.76 4.70
N ALA A 99 -0.66 10.96 4.38
CA ALA A 99 -1.38 10.24 3.33
C ALA A 99 -0.71 10.33 1.96
N HIS A 100 -0.65 9.17 1.29
CA HIS A 100 -0.26 9.07 -0.10
C HIS A 100 -1.30 9.70 -1.04
N ASN A 101 -0.90 10.12 -2.23
CA ASN A 101 -1.81 10.69 -3.22
C ASN A 101 -2.96 9.75 -3.63
N ALA A 102 -2.81 8.44 -3.43
CA ALA A 102 -3.87 7.46 -3.65
C ALA A 102 -5.10 7.70 -2.73
N ALA A 103 -4.87 8.21 -1.52
CA ALA A 103 -5.93 8.62 -0.59
C ALA A 103 -6.23 10.12 -0.68
N ALA A 104 -5.20 10.97 -0.71
CA ALA A 104 -5.37 12.43 -0.68
C ALA A 104 -6.15 12.98 -1.89
N ARG A 105 -5.90 12.47 -3.10
CA ARG A 105 -6.56 12.98 -4.31
C ARG A 105 -8.02 12.57 -4.45
N PRO A 106 -8.43 11.32 -4.23
CA PRO A 106 -9.84 10.95 -4.17
C PRO A 106 -10.59 11.74 -3.09
N THR A 107 -9.98 11.90 -1.91
CA THR A 107 -10.57 12.73 -0.85
C THR A 107 -10.77 14.19 -1.28
N TRP A 108 -9.76 14.79 -1.96
CA TRP A 108 -9.92 16.13 -2.52
C TRP A 108 -11.07 16.18 -3.55
N ARG A 109 -11.27 15.13 -4.32
CA ARG A 109 -12.37 15.06 -5.29
C ARG A 109 -13.74 15.08 -4.60
N LEU A 110 -13.88 14.41 -3.45
CA LEU A 110 -15.10 14.47 -2.65
C LEU A 110 -15.41 15.89 -2.15
N ILE A 111 -14.39 16.73 -1.86
CA ILE A 111 -14.61 18.14 -1.51
C ILE A 111 -15.29 18.87 -2.67
N VAL A 112 -14.83 18.61 -3.89
CA VAL A 112 -15.31 19.33 -5.10
C VAL A 112 -16.70 18.86 -5.52
N ASP A 113 -16.93 17.54 -5.52
CA ASP A 113 -18.15 16.95 -6.06
C ASP A 113 -19.29 16.90 -5.04
N GLU A 114 -18.98 16.51 -3.80
CA GLU A 114 -19.97 16.22 -2.76
C GLU A 114 -19.96 17.27 -1.63
N MET A 115 -19.12 18.31 -1.74
CA MET A 115 -18.94 19.32 -0.70
C MET A 115 -18.65 18.74 0.70
N VAL A 116 -17.92 17.63 0.73
CA VAL A 116 -17.41 16.99 1.95
C VAL A 116 -16.34 17.89 2.56
N GLN A 117 -16.25 17.94 3.88
CA GLN A 117 -15.18 18.64 4.59
C GLN A 117 -14.05 17.67 4.93
N VAL A 118 -12.80 18.14 4.85
CA VAL A 118 -11.62 17.37 5.24
C VAL A 118 -11.03 17.94 6.52
N SER A 119 -10.66 17.06 7.44
CA SER A 119 -9.84 17.40 8.61
C SER A 119 -8.63 16.49 8.66
N TYR A 120 -7.43 17.07 8.76
CA TYR A 120 -6.21 16.29 8.87
C TYR A 120 -5.96 15.86 10.30
N ILE A 121 -5.48 14.63 10.45
CA ILE A 121 -5.15 14.01 11.74
C ILE A 121 -3.77 13.37 11.68
N HIS A 122 -3.16 13.18 12.85
CA HIS A 122 -1.89 12.46 12.99
C HIS A 122 -2.02 11.24 13.89
N ASP A 123 -2.87 11.30 14.89
CA ASP A 123 -3.04 10.27 15.91
C ASP A 123 -4.50 10.20 16.40
N ALA A 124 -4.76 9.30 17.33
CA ALA A 124 -6.08 9.10 17.92
C ALA A 124 -6.59 10.35 18.68
N ASP A 125 -5.69 11.15 19.25
CA ASP A 125 -6.09 12.38 19.96
C ASP A 125 -6.57 13.45 18.99
N ASP A 126 -5.99 13.53 17.81
CA ASP A 126 -6.47 14.41 16.75
C ASP A 126 -7.85 13.98 16.23
N VAL A 127 -8.12 12.67 16.15
CA VAL A 127 -9.47 12.15 15.86
C VAL A 127 -10.46 12.63 16.91
N ARG A 128 -10.15 12.48 18.22
CA ARG A 128 -10.99 12.97 19.32
C ARG A 128 -11.22 14.46 19.22
N LYS A 129 -10.18 15.26 18.99
CA LYS A 129 -10.28 16.72 18.81
C LYS A 129 -11.16 17.08 17.60
N ALA A 130 -11.05 16.37 16.49
CA ALA A 130 -11.86 16.63 15.31
C ALA A 130 -13.34 16.36 15.58
N ILE A 131 -13.68 15.28 16.28
CA ILE A 131 -15.05 14.96 16.70
C ILE A 131 -15.62 16.08 17.57
N HIS A 132 -14.89 16.52 18.60
CA HIS A 132 -15.34 17.58 19.49
C HIS A 132 -15.54 18.93 18.81
N ARG A 133 -14.64 19.32 17.90
CA ARG A 133 -14.71 20.61 17.19
C ARG A 133 -15.83 20.69 16.17
N LYS A 134 -16.15 19.59 15.51
CA LYS A 134 -17.05 19.56 14.36
C LYS A 134 -18.45 19.02 14.67
N GLY A 135 -18.63 18.41 15.86
CA GLY A 135 -19.84 17.66 16.18
C GLY A 135 -19.78 16.27 15.57
N PHE A 136 -19.63 15.24 16.39
CA PHE A 136 -19.35 13.86 15.97
C PHE A 136 -20.36 13.29 14.96
N ASN A 137 -21.61 13.74 14.97
CA ASN A 137 -22.63 13.30 14.00
C ASN A 137 -22.32 13.62 12.53
N LYS A 138 -21.29 14.44 12.26
CA LYS A 138 -20.87 14.81 10.90
C LYS A 138 -19.57 14.14 10.45
N VAL A 139 -18.82 13.50 11.37
CA VAL A 139 -17.61 12.76 11.00
C VAL A 139 -18.05 11.38 10.51
N LYS A 140 -17.92 11.14 9.21
CA LYS A 140 -18.42 9.92 8.56
C LYS A 140 -17.36 8.86 8.38
N ALA A 141 -16.16 9.26 8.02
CA ALA A 141 -15.07 8.33 7.77
C ALA A 141 -13.71 8.88 8.22
N CYS A 142 -12.81 7.96 8.50
CA CYS A 142 -11.38 8.21 8.74
C CYS A 142 -10.58 7.31 7.81
N ILE A 143 -9.69 7.89 6.99
CA ILE A 143 -8.75 7.14 6.17
C ILE A 143 -7.33 7.40 6.65
N CYS A 144 -6.60 6.31 6.94
CA CYS A 144 -5.23 6.37 7.45
C CYS A 144 -4.29 5.50 6.63
N THR A 145 -3.07 5.98 6.44
CA THR A 145 -1.95 5.21 5.93
C THR A 145 -1.36 4.38 7.08
N HIS A 146 -1.40 3.05 6.99
CA HIS A 146 -0.88 2.18 8.04
C HIS A 146 0.64 2.32 8.18
N ALA A 147 1.37 2.32 7.07
CA ALA A 147 2.80 2.56 7.08
C ALA A 147 3.19 3.63 6.04
N SER A 148 3.90 4.66 6.49
CA SER A 148 4.29 5.76 5.63
C SER A 148 5.24 5.31 4.52
N ASN A 149 4.89 5.60 3.28
CA ASN A 149 5.76 5.38 2.14
C ASN A 149 6.94 6.38 2.07
N VAL A 150 6.98 7.35 2.97
CA VAL A 150 8.07 8.34 3.10
C VAL A 150 9.00 7.94 4.23
N THR A 151 8.52 7.91 5.48
CA THR A 151 9.37 7.68 6.66
C THR A 151 9.49 6.21 7.05
N GLY A 152 8.55 5.37 6.59
CA GLY A 152 8.47 3.97 7.00
C GLY A 152 7.84 3.77 8.39
N ASP A 153 7.39 4.83 9.04
CA ASP A 153 6.75 4.75 10.34
C ASP A 153 5.39 4.09 10.24
N VAL A 154 5.03 3.37 11.30
CA VAL A 154 3.76 2.66 11.42
C VAL A 154 2.86 3.44 12.37
N MET A 155 1.66 3.75 11.89
CA MET A 155 0.64 4.47 12.65
C MET A 155 -0.01 3.53 13.69
N ASP A 156 -0.37 4.06 14.85
CA ASP A 156 -1.16 3.34 15.85
C ASP A 156 -2.63 3.24 15.39
N ILE A 157 -2.87 2.29 14.49
CA ILE A 157 -4.19 2.06 13.89
C ILE A 157 -5.18 1.42 14.87
N GLU A 158 -4.69 0.76 15.94
CA GLU A 158 -5.55 0.20 16.97
C GLU A 158 -6.21 1.33 17.77
N ALA A 159 -5.42 2.28 18.25
CA ALA A 159 -5.95 3.43 18.99
C ALA A 159 -6.89 4.30 18.16
N ILE A 160 -6.60 4.50 16.86
CA ILE A 160 -7.46 5.25 15.94
C ILE A 160 -8.75 4.47 15.66
N GLY A 161 -8.64 3.17 15.37
CA GLY A 161 -9.78 2.32 15.06
C GLY A 161 -10.76 2.19 16.22
N GLU A 162 -10.27 2.15 17.46
CA GLU A 162 -11.12 2.12 18.66
C GLU A 162 -11.92 3.42 18.80
N VAL A 163 -11.28 4.58 18.59
CA VAL A 163 -11.99 5.87 18.59
C VAL A 163 -13.01 5.95 17.47
N CYS A 164 -12.70 5.44 16.28
CA CYS A 164 -13.63 5.40 15.17
C CYS A 164 -14.85 4.52 15.48
N LYS A 165 -14.63 3.32 16.01
CA LYS A 165 -15.70 2.40 16.42
C LYS A 165 -16.62 3.02 17.47
N ASP A 166 -16.06 3.63 18.51
CA ASP A 166 -16.82 4.22 19.61
C ASP A 166 -17.70 5.40 19.19
N ASN A 167 -17.45 5.95 17.98
CA ASN A 167 -18.17 7.11 17.44
C ASN A 167 -18.85 6.83 16.10
N ASP A 168 -19.03 5.55 15.73
CA ASP A 168 -19.66 5.11 14.47
C ASP A 168 -18.99 5.71 13.22
N ILE A 169 -17.69 5.94 13.26
CA ILE A 169 -16.89 6.45 12.14
C ILE A 169 -16.35 5.27 11.34
N LEU A 170 -16.55 5.28 10.03
CA LEU A 170 -16.02 4.25 9.13
C LEU A 170 -14.49 4.37 9.04
N PHE A 171 -13.79 3.30 9.43
CA PHE A 171 -12.33 3.30 9.42
C PHE A 171 -11.78 2.59 8.19
N ILE A 172 -11.06 3.34 7.34
CA ILE A 172 -10.46 2.89 6.07
C ILE A 172 -8.95 2.93 6.23
N LEU A 173 -8.28 1.83 5.87
CA LEU A 173 -6.83 1.70 6.01
C LEU A 173 -6.17 1.53 4.64
N ASP A 174 -5.15 2.36 4.35
CA ASP A 174 -4.20 2.17 3.25
C ASP A 174 -3.02 1.31 3.76
N ALA A 175 -3.04 0.04 3.43
CA ALA A 175 -2.02 -0.93 3.79
C ALA A 175 -1.00 -1.22 2.67
N ALA A 176 -0.88 -0.34 1.67
CA ALA A 176 -0.03 -0.55 0.50
C ALA A 176 1.47 -0.74 0.82
N GLN A 177 1.94 -0.27 1.97
CA GLN A 177 3.33 -0.44 2.42
C GLN A 177 3.49 -1.42 3.58
N SER A 178 2.39 -1.86 4.19
CA SER A 178 2.41 -2.65 5.42
C SER A 178 2.00 -4.11 5.23
N LEU A 179 1.01 -4.39 4.39
CA LEU A 179 0.49 -5.76 4.23
C LEU A 179 1.61 -6.75 3.83
N GLY A 180 1.82 -7.76 4.67
CA GLY A 180 2.88 -8.74 4.51
C GLY A 180 4.20 -8.44 5.28
N VAL A 181 4.32 -7.25 5.91
CA VAL A 181 5.47 -6.88 6.76
C VAL A 181 5.06 -6.48 8.17
N VAL A 182 3.96 -5.73 8.28
CA VAL A 182 3.35 -5.35 9.56
C VAL A 182 2.02 -6.06 9.66
N ASP A 183 1.68 -6.52 10.83
CA ASP A 183 0.40 -7.19 11.07
C ASP A 183 -0.78 -6.25 10.85
N VAL A 184 -1.85 -6.75 10.23
CA VAL A 184 -3.09 -6.03 9.94
C VAL A 184 -4.25 -6.94 10.34
N ASP A 185 -4.68 -6.84 11.59
CA ASP A 185 -5.86 -7.55 12.07
C ASP A 185 -7.10 -6.66 11.93
N VAL A 186 -7.91 -6.91 10.89
CA VAL A 186 -9.07 -6.09 10.54
C VAL A 186 -10.15 -6.07 11.64
N GLU A 187 -10.25 -7.13 12.42
CA GLU A 187 -11.20 -7.20 13.54
C GLU A 187 -10.71 -6.37 14.72
N LYS A 188 -9.42 -6.51 15.06
CA LYS A 188 -8.80 -5.80 16.17
C LYS A 188 -8.76 -4.30 15.96
N VAL A 189 -8.46 -3.85 14.74
CA VAL A 189 -8.43 -2.43 14.40
C VAL A 189 -9.80 -1.87 13.99
N HIS A 190 -10.83 -2.68 14.01
CA HIS A 190 -12.19 -2.31 13.61
C HIS A 190 -12.30 -1.70 12.20
N ALA A 191 -11.46 -2.15 11.28
CA ALA A 191 -11.43 -1.63 9.92
C ALA A 191 -12.76 -1.90 9.20
N SER A 192 -13.28 -0.90 8.50
CA SER A 192 -14.41 -1.04 7.58
C SER A 192 -13.94 -1.51 6.20
N ALA A 193 -12.76 -1.04 5.79
CA ALA A 193 -12.08 -1.49 4.59
C ALA A 193 -10.56 -1.34 4.73
N VAL A 194 -9.79 -2.19 4.04
CA VAL A 194 -8.33 -2.14 3.98
C VAL A 194 -7.88 -2.29 2.54
N ALA A 195 -7.29 -1.24 1.97
CA ALA A 195 -6.74 -1.27 0.62
C ALA A 195 -5.29 -1.75 0.62
N PHE A 196 -4.87 -2.46 -0.44
CA PHE A 196 -3.51 -2.97 -0.57
C PHE A 196 -3.00 -2.97 -2.01
N ALA A 197 -1.67 -2.96 -2.17
CA ALA A 197 -0.96 -3.05 -3.44
C ALA A 197 -0.29 -4.43 -3.60
N GLY A 198 -0.58 -5.15 -4.68
CA GLY A 198 0.01 -6.47 -4.94
C GLY A 198 1.49 -6.40 -5.37
N HIS A 199 1.92 -5.29 -5.96
CA HIS A 199 3.23 -5.17 -6.60
C HIS A 199 4.36 -4.62 -5.72
N LYS A 200 4.07 -4.23 -4.47
CA LYS A 200 5.07 -3.68 -3.53
C LYS A 200 5.61 -4.80 -2.63
N VAL A 201 5.28 -4.78 -1.35
CA VAL A 201 5.73 -5.77 -0.36
C VAL A 201 5.35 -7.20 -0.75
N LEU A 202 4.15 -7.42 -1.28
CA LEU A 202 3.70 -8.74 -1.73
C LEU A 202 4.45 -9.27 -2.96
N ASN A 203 5.31 -8.48 -3.57
CA ASN A 203 6.20 -8.84 -4.69
C ASN A 203 5.50 -9.36 -5.96
N GLY A 204 4.16 -9.22 -6.06
CA GLY A 204 3.40 -9.54 -7.26
C GLY A 204 3.66 -8.58 -8.42
N PRO A 205 3.13 -8.84 -9.62
CA PRO A 205 3.27 -7.95 -10.77
C PRO A 205 2.54 -6.61 -10.55
N GLN A 206 2.93 -5.61 -11.32
CA GLN A 206 2.17 -4.37 -11.45
C GLN A 206 0.81 -4.68 -12.09
N GLY A 207 -0.19 -3.83 -11.85
CA GLY A 207 -1.56 -4.11 -12.30
C GLY A 207 -2.35 -4.97 -11.33
N THR A 208 -1.85 -5.20 -10.10
CA THR A 208 -2.51 -5.96 -9.05
C THR A 208 -2.62 -5.19 -7.75
N GLY A 209 -3.74 -5.34 -7.09
CA GLY A 209 -4.09 -4.80 -5.79
C GLY A 209 -5.46 -5.28 -5.37
N GLY A 210 -6.05 -4.66 -4.37
CA GLY A 210 -7.38 -5.00 -3.89
C GLY A 210 -7.71 -4.33 -2.58
N PHE A 211 -8.84 -4.73 -2.03
CA PHE A 211 -9.24 -4.29 -0.71
C PHE A 211 -10.06 -5.35 0.01
N TYR A 212 -9.92 -5.36 1.33
CA TYR A 212 -10.85 -6.01 2.25
C TYR A 212 -12.06 -5.11 2.43
N LEU A 213 -13.25 -5.70 2.45
CA LEU A 213 -14.50 -5.01 2.74
C LEU A 213 -15.25 -5.76 3.84
N ARG A 214 -15.42 -5.10 5.00
CA ARG A 214 -16.14 -5.69 6.13
C ARG A 214 -17.60 -5.94 5.77
N LYS A 215 -18.10 -7.13 6.08
CA LYS A 215 -19.53 -7.46 5.93
C LYS A 215 -20.41 -6.45 6.66
N GLY A 216 -21.39 -5.91 5.96
CA GLY A 216 -22.31 -4.89 6.48
C GLY A 216 -21.78 -3.44 6.35
N PHE A 217 -20.60 -3.25 5.76
CA PHE A 217 -20.20 -1.95 5.27
C PHE A 217 -20.64 -1.83 3.81
N ASP A 218 -21.80 -1.22 3.61
CA ASP A 218 -22.39 -1.10 2.28
C ASP A 218 -21.81 0.08 1.51
N ILE A 219 -21.04 -0.23 0.48
CA ILE A 219 -20.60 0.74 -0.53
C ILE A 219 -21.18 0.35 -1.89
N LYS A 220 -21.48 1.34 -2.71
CA LYS A 220 -21.99 1.12 -4.08
C LYS A 220 -20.83 0.90 -5.04
N PRO A 221 -20.93 -0.02 -5.99
CA PRO A 221 -19.96 -0.09 -7.08
C PRO A 221 -19.85 1.26 -7.79
N SER A 222 -18.64 1.71 -8.06
CA SER A 222 -18.36 2.93 -8.82
C SER A 222 -18.15 2.68 -10.31
N LEU A 223 -18.09 1.40 -10.70
CA LEU A 223 -17.96 0.94 -12.08
C LEU A 223 -19.04 -0.09 -12.37
N TRP A 224 -19.61 -0.04 -13.57
CA TRP A 224 -20.63 -0.98 -14.03
C TRP A 224 -20.16 -1.66 -15.32
N GLY A 225 -20.40 -2.96 -15.43
CA GLY A 225 -20.04 -3.73 -16.61
C GLY A 225 -20.35 -5.21 -16.44
N GLY A 226 -19.95 -6.02 -17.40
CA GLY A 226 -20.12 -7.47 -17.30
C GLY A 226 -19.20 -8.06 -16.24
N THR A 227 -19.78 -8.92 -15.40
CA THR A 227 -19.04 -9.69 -14.36
C THR A 227 -18.72 -11.12 -14.82
N GLY A 228 -19.27 -11.55 -15.96
CA GLY A 228 -19.20 -12.93 -16.44
C GLY A 228 -20.33 -13.81 -15.88
N ASN A 229 -21.00 -13.37 -14.83
CA ASN A 229 -22.14 -14.03 -14.21
C ASN A 229 -23.43 -13.25 -14.51
N GLU A 230 -24.61 -13.93 -14.40
CA GLU A 230 -25.94 -13.31 -14.57
C GLU A 230 -26.11 -12.50 -15.86
N SER A 231 -25.55 -12.97 -16.98
CA SER A 231 -25.49 -12.24 -18.25
C SER A 231 -26.83 -11.88 -18.87
N VAL A 232 -27.94 -12.43 -18.38
CA VAL A 232 -29.30 -12.15 -18.85
C VAL A 232 -29.90 -10.93 -18.15
N SER A 233 -29.46 -10.63 -16.94
CA SER A 233 -29.95 -9.47 -16.17
C SER A 233 -29.21 -8.21 -16.60
N ILE A 234 -29.97 -7.08 -16.74
CA ILE A 234 -29.40 -5.74 -16.91
C ILE A 234 -29.08 -5.13 -15.53
N ASP A 235 -29.77 -5.57 -14.48
CA ASP A 235 -29.43 -5.18 -13.10
C ASP A 235 -28.08 -5.75 -12.73
N PRO A 236 -27.16 -4.92 -12.22
CA PRO A 236 -25.83 -5.41 -11.80
C PRO A 236 -25.96 -6.38 -10.63
N SER A 237 -25.08 -7.37 -10.60
CA SER A 237 -24.96 -8.27 -9.44
C SER A 237 -24.73 -7.46 -8.16
N THR A 238 -25.42 -7.83 -7.09
CA THR A 238 -25.20 -7.29 -5.74
C THR A 238 -24.33 -8.21 -4.88
N VAL A 239 -23.86 -9.31 -5.45
CA VAL A 239 -23.06 -10.31 -4.75
C VAL A 239 -21.58 -9.91 -4.74
N TYR A 240 -20.98 -9.91 -3.57
CA TYR A 240 -19.54 -9.72 -3.42
C TYR A 240 -18.78 -11.03 -3.76
N PRO A 241 -17.63 -10.93 -4.42
CA PRO A 241 -16.92 -9.73 -4.89
C PRO A 241 -17.36 -9.26 -6.29
N ASP A 242 -18.20 -9.99 -7.00
CA ASP A 242 -18.53 -9.82 -8.42
C ASP A 242 -19.03 -8.41 -8.75
N SER A 243 -19.81 -7.80 -7.84
CA SER A 243 -20.33 -6.45 -8.02
C SER A 243 -19.25 -5.38 -8.18
N PHE A 244 -18.02 -5.63 -7.70
CA PHE A 244 -16.89 -4.72 -7.80
C PHE A 244 -15.86 -5.11 -8.87
N GLU A 245 -15.87 -6.38 -9.31
CA GLU A 245 -14.88 -6.92 -10.26
C GLU A 245 -15.44 -6.98 -11.68
N VAL A 246 -15.79 -5.81 -12.20
CA VAL A 246 -16.37 -5.69 -13.54
C VAL A 246 -15.29 -5.72 -14.62
N GLY A 247 -15.64 -6.33 -15.76
CA GLY A 247 -14.75 -6.48 -16.91
C GLY A 247 -13.92 -7.76 -16.85
N THR A 248 -13.06 -7.94 -17.85
CA THR A 248 -12.14 -9.09 -17.89
C THR A 248 -10.93 -8.80 -17.00
N PRO A 249 -10.69 -9.58 -15.94
CA PRO A 249 -9.56 -9.35 -15.06
C PRO A 249 -8.22 -9.67 -15.77
N ALA A 250 -7.14 -9.05 -15.31
CA ALA A 250 -5.78 -9.33 -15.76
C ALA A 250 -5.29 -10.67 -15.16
N MET A 251 -5.81 -11.79 -15.68
CA MET A 251 -5.59 -13.13 -15.10
C MET A 251 -4.12 -13.51 -14.97
N HIS A 252 -3.29 -13.15 -15.96
CA HIS A 252 -1.86 -13.46 -15.93
C HIS A 252 -1.16 -12.77 -14.76
N ASP A 253 -1.56 -11.51 -14.47
CA ASP A 253 -1.01 -10.75 -13.35
C ASP A 253 -1.54 -11.28 -12.01
N LEU A 254 -2.82 -11.66 -11.93
CA LEU A 254 -3.39 -12.27 -10.72
C LEU A 254 -2.75 -13.63 -10.42
N ILE A 255 -2.45 -14.44 -11.43
CA ILE A 255 -1.67 -15.68 -11.27
C ILE A 255 -0.26 -15.37 -10.77
N GLY A 256 0.38 -14.34 -11.33
CA GLY A 256 1.67 -13.87 -10.84
C GLY A 256 1.62 -13.45 -9.37
N LEU A 257 0.58 -12.73 -8.96
CA LEU A 257 0.37 -12.34 -7.57
C LEU A 257 0.11 -13.57 -6.67
N TYR A 258 -0.72 -14.53 -7.13
CA TYR A 258 -0.96 -15.77 -6.38
C TYR A 258 0.34 -16.50 -6.05
N TYR A 259 1.22 -16.70 -7.04
CA TYR A 259 2.49 -17.38 -6.82
C TYR A 259 3.48 -16.55 -6.00
N ALA A 260 3.43 -15.22 -6.09
CA ALA A 260 4.25 -14.37 -5.23
C ALA A 260 3.81 -14.44 -3.75
N VAL A 261 2.51 -14.38 -3.48
CA VAL A 261 1.96 -14.54 -2.13
C VAL A 261 2.22 -15.94 -1.58
N LYS A 262 2.02 -16.97 -2.41
CA LYS A 262 2.31 -18.37 -2.05
C LYS A 262 3.78 -18.58 -1.72
N GLU A 263 4.70 -17.95 -2.45
CA GLU A 263 6.13 -17.96 -2.15
C GLU A 263 6.42 -17.41 -0.75
N ILE A 264 5.79 -16.27 -0.39
CA ILE A 264 5.94 -15.64 0.92
C ILE A 264 5.36 -16.52 2.03
N GLU A 265 4.14 -17.04 1.84
CA GLU A 265 3.42 -17.78 2.87
C GLU A 265 4.00 -19.17 3.12
N GLU A 266 4.21 -19.95 2.05
CA GLU A 266 4.49 -21.38 2.16
C GLU A 266 5.99 -21.69 2.07
N ARG A 267 6.75 -21.02 1.19
CA ARG A 267 8.17 -21.34 0.99
C ARG A 267 9.09 -20.57 1.89
N LEU A 268 8.88 -19.25 2.02
CA LEU A 268 9.75 -18.41 2.86
C LEU A 268 9.28 -18.39 4.32
N GLY A 269 7.97 -18.45 4.54
CA GLY A 269 7.33 -18.18 5.81
C GLY A 269 7.17 -16.68 6.05
N ARG A 270 5.92 -16.22 6.23
CA ARG A 270 5.57 -14.80 6.39
C ARG A 270 6.42 -14.10 7.46
N ASP A 271 6.58 -14.73 8.63
CA ASP A 271 7.32 -14.13 9.74
C ASP A 271 8.79 -13.92 9.42
N LEU A 272 9.42 -14.88 8.72
CA LEU A 272 10.82 -14.76 8.30
C LEU A 272 10.97 -13.68 7.23
N TYR A 273 10.04 -13.64 6.27
CA TYR A 273 10.00 -12.61 5.23
C TYR A 273 9.89 -11.21 5.86
N ALA A 274 8.88 -11.00 6.70
CA ALA A 274 8.64 -9.73 7.38
C ALA A 274 9.81 -9.31 8.26
N ARG A 275 10.36 -10.25 9.05
CA ARG A 275 11.52 -9.99 9.90
C ARG A 275 12.73 -9.53 9.10
N LYS A 276 13.09 -10.25 8.03
CA LYS A 276 14.21 -9.86 7.16
C LYS A 276 14.06 -8.44 6.61
N LEU A 277 12.87 -8.07 6.15
CA LEU A 277 12.63 -6.75 5.60
C LEU A 277 12.77 -5.65 6.68
N ARG A 278 12.24 -5.89 7.87
CA ARG A 278 12.39 -4.96 9.00
C ARG A 278 13.84 -4.81 9.45
N GLU A 279 14.57 -5.92 9.55
CA GLU A 279 16.00 -5.92 9.89
C GLU A 279 16.84 -5.13 8.89
N LEU A 280 16.55 -5.23 7.59
CA LEU A 280 17.22 -4.43 6.56
C LEU A 280 16.89 -2.94 6.71
N GLY A 281 15.65 -2.58 7.01
CA GLY A 281 15.24 -1.20 7.30
C GLY A 281 15.96 -0.63 8.51
N GLN A 282 16.03 -1.40 9.61
CA GLN A 282 16.73 -1.01 10.84
C GLN A 282 18.22 -0.85 10.60
N HIS A 283 18.85 -1.84 9.95
CA HIS A 283 20.29 -1.77 9.65
C HIS A 283 20.64 -0.55 8.78
N ALA A 284 19.80 -0.22 7.79
CA ALA A 284 20.03 0.97 6.98
C ALA A 284 19.85 2.26 7.79
N TYR A 285 18.86 2.33 8.68
CA TYR A 285 18.67 3.47 9.57
C TYR A 285 19.90 3.66 10.47
N ASP A 286 20.36 2.61 11.15
CA ASP A 286 21.50 2.66 12.06
C ASP A 286 22.79 3.06 11.33
N ALA A 287 23.04 2.48 10.15
CA ALA A 287 24.22 2.79 9.35
C ALA A 287 24.23 4.24 8.82
N LEU A 288 23.06 4.76 8.43
CA LEU A 288 22.92 6.14 7.97
C LEU A 288 22.99 7.14 9.12
N SER A 289 22.49 6.81 10.32
CA SER A 289 22.53 7.66 11.50
C SER A 289 23.95 7.93 11.98
N ALA A 290 24.90 7.04 11.67
CA ALA A 290 26.31 7.20 11.98
C ALA A 290 27.03 8.25 11.09
N LEU A 291 26.37 8.74 10.01
CA LEU A 291 26.94 9.74 9.12
C LEU A 291 26.57 11.15 9.59
N PRO A 292 27.54 12.02 9.94
CA PRO A 292 27.27 13.30 10.62
C PRO A 292 26.56 14.35 9.75
N ASN A 293 26.60 14.17 8.43
CA ASN A 293 25.95 15.05 7.44
C ASN A 293 24.59 14.53 6.96
N VAL A 294 24.16 13.36 7.41
CA VAL A 294 22.86 12.78 7.07
C VAL A 294 21.79 13.26 8.05
N ILE A 295 20.62 13.55 7.54
CA ILE A 295 19.40 13.89 8.28
C ILE A 295 18.39 12.78 7.98
N LEU A 296 18.01 12.03 8.99
CA LEU A 296 17.01 10.97 8.90
C LEU A 296 15.61 11.48 9.23
N TYR A 297 14.60 10.84 8.67
CA TYR A 297 13.19 11.14 8.90
C TYR A 297 12.44 9.91 9.42
N GLY A 298 11.55 10.14 10.37
CA GLY A 298 10.74 9.12 11.03
C GLY A 298 11.41 8.51 12.26
N ASP A 299 10.77 7.48 12.79
CA ASP A 299 11.15 6.82 14.04
C ASP A 299 12.49 6.08 13.92
N GLU A 300 13.25 6.06 15.00
CA GLU A 300 14.50 5.32 15.09
C GLU A 300 14.30 3.81 15.01
N ARG A 301 13.19 3.31 15.58
CA ARG A 301 12.83 1.89 15.52
C ARG A 301 12.02 1.59 14.28
N LYS A 302 12.65 1.01 13.28
CA LYS A 302 12.00 0.67 12.01
C LYS A 302 11.16 -0.61 12.08
N GLN A 303 9.93 -0.49 11.64
CA GLN A 303 8.99 -1.61 11.50
C GLN A 303 8.74 -1.98 10.03
N THR A 304 9.28 -1.17 9.09
CA THR A 304 9.17 -1.37 7.64
C THR A 304 10.54 -1.24 6.98
N PRO A 305 10.71 -1.73 5.74
CA PRO A 305 11.97 -1.63 5.02
C PRO A 305 12.19 -0.27 4.34
N VAL A 306 11.55 0.81 4.83
CA VAL A 306 11.59 2.14 4.20
C VAL A 306 12.38 3.11 5.07
N VAL A 307 13.38 3.77 4.48
CA VAL A 307 14.18 4.80 5.15
C VAL A 307 14.31 6.00 4.23
N SER A 308 13.94 7.18 4.72
CA SER A 308 14.17 8.46 4.04
C SER A 308 15.20 9.30 4.76
N PHE A 309 16.03 9.95 3.99
CA PHE A 309 17.08 10.82 4.50
C PHE A 309 17.38 11.97 3.54
N ASN A 310 18.10 12.97 4.04
CA ASN A 310 18.75 13.99 3.23
C ASN A 310 20.22 14.13 3.66
N VAL A 311 21.02 14.76 2.81
CA VAL A 311 22.41 15.10 3.12
C VAL A 311 22.55 16.63 3.18
N LYS A 312 23.11 17.15 4.26
CA LYS A 312 23.28 18.60 4.45
C LYS A 312 24.03 19.22 3.28
N GLY A 313 23.50 20.32 2.76
CA GLY A 313 24.08 21.05 1.62
C GLY A 313 23.73 20.50 0.24
N TYR A 314 22.95 19.42 0.14
CA TYR A 314 22.56 18.80 -1.14
C TYR A 314 21.06 18.73 -1.33
N LEU A 315 20.58 18.93 -2.54
CA LEU A 315 19.22 18.55 -2.90
C LEU A 315 19.09 17.03 -2.99
N ALA A 316 17.92 16.51 -2.69
CA ALA A 316 17.65 15.06 -2.77
C ALA A 316 18.00 14.48 -4.17
N SER A 317 17.72 15.24 -5.24
CA SER A 317 18.04 14.85 -6.62
C SER A 317 19.55 14.76 -6.89
N GLU A 318 20.36 15.64 -6.29
CA GLU A 318 21.82 15.62 -6.42
C GLU A 318 22.40 14.35 -5.76
N VAL A 319 21.91 14.03 -4.55
CA VAL A 319 22.28 12.80 -3.84
C VAL A 319 21.87 11.55 -4.63
N GLY A 320 20.64 11.52 -5.17
CA GLY A 320 20.18 10.39 -5.98
C GLY A 320 21.02 10.23 -7.27
N ALA A 321 21.40 11.32 -7.93
CA ALA A 321 22.27 11.27 -9.10
C ALA A 321 23.68 10.77 -8.74
N HIS A 322 24.20 11.12 -7.55
CA HIS A 322 25.46 10.61 -7.06
C HIS A 322 25.40 9.10 -6.80
N LEU A 323 24.38 8.63 -6.07
CA LEU A 323 24.16 7.19 -5.79
C LEU A 323 24.01 6.36 -7.07
N GLY A 324 23.39 6.94 -8.10
CA GLY A 324 23.23 6.31 -9.43
C GLY A 324 24.59 5.97 -10.08
N LYS A 325 25.68 6.72 -9.82
CA LYS A 325 27.02 6.42 -10.32
C LYS A 325 27.59 5.12 -9.73
N TYR A 326 27.11 4.71 -8.56
CA TYR A 326 27.46 3.45 -7.89
C TYR A 326 26.49 2.31 -8.21
N GLY A 327 25.59 2.51 -9.21
CA GLY A 327 24.60 1.51 -9.57
C GLY A 327 23.42 1.39 -8.59
N ILE A 328 23.29 2.30 -7.62
CA ILE A 328 22.24 2.28 -6.61
C ILE A 328 21.00 2.97 -7.16
N VAL A 329 19.90 2.23 -7.25
CA VAL A 329 18.57 2.72 -7.64
C VAL A 329 17.76 3.05 -6.38
N CYS A 330 17.62 4.32 -6.07
CA CYS A 330 16.76 4.85 -5.02
C CYS A 330 15.70 5.79 -5.62
N ARG A 331 14.82 6.33 -4.79
CA ARG A 331 13.85 7.36 -5.22
C ARG A 331 14.15 8.70 -4.55
N THR A 332 14.02 9.79 -5.30
CA THR A 332 14.18 11.15 -4.79
C THR A 332 12.91 11.99 -5.02
N GLY A 333 12.73 13.04 -4.22
CA GLY A 333 11.61 13.98 -4.34
C GLY A 333 10.49 13.70 -3.32
N VAL A 334 9.24 13.97 -3.72
CA VAL A 334 8.08 13.95 -2.79
C VAL A 334 7.32 12.61 -2.70
N HIS A 335 7.79 11.56 -3.35
CA HIS A 335 7.29 10.18 -3.22
C HIS A 335 5.76 10.00 -3.36
N CYS A 336 5.09 10.88 -4.09
CA CYS A 336 3.63 10.94 -4.22
C CYS A 336 2.90 11.16 -2.87
N ALA A 337 3.55 11.80 -1.89
CA ALA A 337 3.02 12.08 -0.56
C ALA A 337 3.29 13.55 -0.17
N GLY A 338 2.68 14.48 -0.92
CA GLY A 338 2.88 15.91 -0.73
C GLY A 338 2.52 16.40 0.68
N LEU A 339 1.51 15.80 1.31
CA LEU A 339 1.11 16.11 2.70
C LEU A 339 2.24 15.77 3.68
N ALA A 340 2.81 14.57 3.57
CA ALA A 340 3.93 14.14 4.40
C ALA A 340 5.14 15.08 4.27
N HIS A 341 5.52 15.42 3.05
CA HIS A 341 6.66 16.32 2.82
C HIS A 341 6.40 17.77 3.27
N LYS A 342 5.15 18.23 3.22
CA LYS A 342 4.75 19.52 3.79
C LYS A 342 4.89 19.50 5.32
N ARG A 343 4.45 18.43 5.97
CA ARG A 343 4.61 18.22 7.42
C ARG A 343 6.08 18.19 7.83
N LEU A 344 6.90 17.44 7.07
CA LEU A 344 8.33 17.27 7.34
C LEU A 344 9.19 18.51 6.96
N GLY A 345 8.61 19.50 6.26
CA GLY A 345 9.34 20.70 5.82
C GLY A 345 10.46 20.44 4.81
N THR A 346 10.40 19.34 4.05
CA THR A 346 11.50 18.90 3.18
C THR A 346 11.43 19.44 1.76
N ILE A 347 10.30 20.02 1.33
CA ILE A 347 10.10 20.48 -0.05
C ILE A 347 11.05 21.63 -0.37
N ASP A 348 10.97 22.70 0.43
CA ASP A 348 11.74 23.93 0.16
C ASP A 348 13.22 23.76 0.48
N ALA A 349 13.56 22.96 1.50
CA ALA A 349 14.94 22.79 1.94
C ALA A 349 15.75 21.84 1.05
N TYR A 350 15.12 20.76 0.53
CA TYR A 350 15.83 19.67 -0.14
C TYR A 350 15.17 19.18 -1.43
N GLY A 351 14.03 19.75 -1.83
CA GLY A 351 13.24 19.24 -2.95
C GLY A 351 12.56 17.91 -2.67
N GLY A 352 12.33 17.57 -1.40
CA GLY A 352 11.82 16.29 -0.90
C GLY A 352 12.86 15.52 -0.10
N THR A 353 12.90 14.19 -0.25
CA THR A 353 13.90 13.31 0.40
C THR A 353 14.51 12.34 -0.59
N VAL A 354 15.66 11.77 -0.22
CA VAL A 354 16.17 10.50 -0.77
C VAL A 354 15.51 9.38 0.03
N ARG A 355 14.91 8.42 -0.67
CA ARG A 355 14.31 7.25 -0.05
C ARG A 355 14.95 5.98 -0.57
N VAL A 356 15.46 5.17 0.33
CA VAL A 356 15.84 3.78 0.07
C VAL A 356 14.78 2.86 0.67
N SER A 357 14.54 1.75 0.01
CA SER A 357 13.59 0.74 0.48
C SER A 357 13.99 -0.64 0.00
N PHE A 358 13.94 -1.59 0.90
CA PHE A 358 14.52 -2.91 0.71
C PHE A 358 13.44 -3.95 0.42
N GLY A 359 13.81 -4.96 -0.34
CA GLY A 359 13.01 -6.14 -0.64
C GLY A 359 13.79 -7.41 -0.28
N TRP A 360 13.19 -8.56 -0.54
CA TRP A 360 13.75 -9.87 -0.19
C TRP A 360 15.18 -10.11 -0.72
N PHE A 361 15.50 -9.58 -1.88
CA PHE A 361 16.80 -9.79 -2.54
C PHE A 361 17.88 -8.79 -2.12
N ASN A 362 17.58 -7.87 -1.21
CA ASN A 362 18.60 -6.99 -0.64
C ASN A 362 19.37 -7.69 0.50
N SER A 363 20.57 -7.19 0.76
CA SER A 363 21.47 -7.70 1.80
C SER A 363 22.18 -6.56 2.53
N ALA A 364 22.91 -6.89 3.60
CA ALA A 364 23.74 -5.95 4.36
C ALA A 364 24.85 -5.31 3.51
N GLU A 365 25.43 -6.06 2.56
CA GLU A 365 26.46 -5.55 1.65
C GLU A 365 25.94 -4.41 0.77
N HIS A 366 24.67 -4.47 0.36
CA HIS A 366 24.01 -3.38 -0.37
C HIS A 366 23.95 -2.10 0.47
N ILE A 367 23.66 -2.24 1.78
CA ILE A 367 23.62 -1.10 2.72
C ILE A 367 25.05 -0.53 2.93
N THR A 368 26.05 -1.38 3.04
CA THR A 368 27.45 -0.96 3.11
C THR A 368 27.83 -0.14 1.87
N THR A 369 27.47 -0.61 0.67
CA THR A 369 27.72 0.13 -0.58
C THR A 369 27.03 1.50 -0.60
N LEU A 370 25.80 1.60 -0.08
CA LEU A 370 25.08 2.87 0.06
C LEU A 370 25.85 3.84 0.98
N VAL A 371 26.28 3.37 2.13
CA VAL A 371 27.03 4.18 3.13
C VAL A 371 28.36 4.64 2.55
N ASP A 372 29.09 3.77 1.89
CA ASP A 372 30.40 4.11 1.30
C ASP A 372 30.23 5.11 0.16
N ALA A 373 29.23 4.95 -0.68
CA ALA A 373 28.91 5.95 -1.71
C ALA A 373 28.57 7.33 -1.11
N LEU A 374 27.85 7.37 0.03
CA LEU A 374 27.52 8.64 0.70
C LEU A 374 28.74 9.31 1.36
N LYS A 375 29.73 8.54 1.84
CA LYS A 375 30.99 9.09 2.38
C LYS A 375 31.84 9.78 1.32
N GLU A 376 31.68 9.42 0.05
CA GLU A 376 32.39 10.03 -1.07
C GLU A 376 31.74 11.36 -1.55
N LEU A 377 30.55 11.72 -1.03
CA LEU A 377 30.00 13.06 -1.29
C LEU A 377 30.86 14.13 -0.60
N PRO A 378 31.36 15.14 -1.33
CA PRO A 378 32.09 16.23 -0.71
C PRO A 378 31.26 16.94 0.35
N ILE A 379 31.89 17.38 1.42
CA ILE A 379 31.25 18.24 2.42
C ILE A 379 31.06 19.63 1.81
N LYS A 380 29.80 20.08 1.67
CA LYS A 380 29.45 21.44 1.23
C LYS A 380 29.30 22.38 2.42
#